data_e037e2605687f3246e33abf1f188c501
#
_entry.id   e037e2605687f3246e33abf1f188c501
#
_cell.length_a   1.000
_cell.length_b   1.000
_cell.length_c   1.000
_cell.angle_alpha   90.00
_cell.angle_beta   90.00
_cell.angle_gamma   90.00
#
_symmetry.space_group_name_H-M   'P 1'
#
loop_
_entity.id
_entity.type
_entity.pdbx_description
1 polymer ?
#
loop_
_entity_poly.entity_id
_entity_poly.type
_entity_poly.pdbx_seq_one_letter_code
_entity_poly.pdbx_strand_id
1 'polypeptide(L)'
;MKKILLFILFPLFTIISNAQNDPKVKINTTLDAWHKAAAEANYNNYFDALTDDAIFIGTDATENWNKAAFQAYAKPHFDKGKAWSFSCIERHIYFNSDKTLAWFDELLDTQMKICRGSGVLVLLNGKWKIKHYVLSMTIPNDTSDEVIKIKSPIEENLMSEIKNKKK
;
A
#
# COMPACT_ATOMS: atom_id res chain seq x y z
N MET A 1 19.79 30.83 -56.97
CA MET A 1 20.27 29.75 -56.07
C MET A 1 19.36 29.73 -54.83
N LYS A 2 18.36 28.83 -54.79
CA LYS A 2 17.44 28.68 -53.63
C LYS A 2 18.05 27.71 -52.62
N LYS A 3 18.35 28.20 -51.42
CA LYS A 3 18.80 27.33 -50.30
C LYS A 3 17.59 26.64 -49.69
N ILE A 4 17.50 25.32 -49.81
CA ILE A 4 16.50 24.48 -49.14
C ILE A 4 17.00 24.24 -47.72
N LEU A 5 16.29 24.80 -46.74
CA LEU A 5 16.53 24.55 -45.33
C LEU A 5 15.77 23.27 -44.93
N LEU A 6 16.50 22.18 -44.78
CA LEU A 6 15.95 20.89 -44.37
C LEU A 6 15.77 20.91 -42.84
N PHE A 7 14.54 21.06 -42.36
CA PHE A 7 14.18 20.90 -40.94
C PHE A 7 14.17 19.41 -40.63
N ILE A 8 15.17 18.95 -39.93
CA ILE A 8 15.18 17.59 -39.32
C ILE A 8 14.30 17.62 -38.08
N LEU A 9 13.06 17.15 -38.24
CA LEU A 9 12.16 16.91 -37.11
C LEU A 9 12.66 15.67 -36.38
N PHE A 10 13.40 15.85 -35.28
CA PHE A 10 13.85 14.75 -34.41
C PHE A 10 12.65 14.18 -33.64
N PRO A 11 12.41 12.88 -33.61
CA PRO A 11 11.24 12.33 -32.98
C PRO A 11 11.40 12.36 -31.44
N LEU A 12 10.76 13.35 -30.79
CA LEU A 12 10.66 13.48 -29.34
C LEU A 12 9.70 12.44 -28.71
N PHE A 13 9.13 11.54 -29.53
CA PHE A 13 8.05 10.64 -29.16
C PHE A 13 8.47 9.35 -28.43
N THR A 14 9.75 8.98 -28.47
CA THR A 14 10.20 7.68 -27.94
C THR A 14 10.54 7.66 -26.44
N ILE A 15 10.78 8.82 -25.83
CA ILE A 15 11.19 8.89 -24.42
C ILE A 15 9.98 8.74 -23.48
N ILE A 16 8.81 9.26 -23.85
CA ILE A 16 7.60 9.21 -23.01
C ILE A 16 7.04 7.79 -22.91
N SER A 17 7.14 6.99 -23.96
CA SER A 17 6.62 5.61 -24.01
C SER A 17 7.40 4.64 -23.09
N ASN A 18 8.69 4.86 -22.85
CA ASN A 18 9.48 4.00 -21.99
C ASN A 18 9.26 4.29 -20.49
N ALA A 19 9.06 5.55 -20.11
CA ALA A 19 8.80 5.91 -18.71
C ALA A 19 7.47 5.32 -18.20
N GLN A 20 6.45 5.26 -19.03
CA GLN A 20 5.11 4.73 -18.68
C GLN A 20 5.10 3.19 -18.58
N ASN A 21 6.11 2.51 -19.13
CA ASN A 21 6.27 1.07 -19.04
C ASN A 21 7.16 0.61 -17.87
N ASP A 22 7.79 1.52 -17.15
CA ASP A 22 8.60 1.18 -15.97
C ASP A 22 7.71 0.51 -14.90
N PRO A 23 8.04 -0.71 -14.47
CA PRO A 23 7.31 -1.41 -13.41
C PRO A 23 7.18 -0.60 -12.11
N LYS A 24 8.19 0.21 -11.79
CA LYS A 24 8.16 1.09 -10.60
C LYS A 24 7.09 2.17 -10.71
N VAL A 25 6.94 2.79 -11.89
CA VAL A 25 5.88 3.77 -12.15
C VAL A 25 4.51 3.13 -12.06
N LYS A 26 4.34 1.92 -12.63
CA LYS A 26 3.07 1.18 -12.57
C LYS A 26 2.68 0.82 -11.14
N ILE A 27 3.63 0.40 -10.31
CA ILE A 27 3.37 0.09 -8.89
C ILE A 27 2.99 1.35 -8.11
N ASN A 28 3.72 2.46 -8.29
CA ASN A 28 3.35 3.74 -7.67
C ASN A 28 1.93 4.12 -8.03
N THR A 29 1.58 4.09 -9.32
CA THR A 29 0.22 4.40 -9.79
C THR A 29 -0.83 3.47 -9.17
N THR A 30 -0.53 2.18 -9.03
CA THR A 30 -1.44 1.19 -8.41
C THR A 30 -1.68 1.51 -6.94
N LEU A 31 -0.62 1.78 -6.17
CA LEU A 31 -0.72 2.08 -4.74
C LEU A 31 -1.39 3.43 -4.48
N ASP A 32 -1.08 4.46 -5.28
CA ASP A 32 -1.71 5.78 -5.16
C ASP A 32 -3.22 5.70 -5.49
N ALA A 33 -3.58 4.96 -6.54
CA ALA A 33 -4.98 4.71 -6.88
C ALA A 33 -5.72 3.91 -5.80
N TRP A 34 -5.03 2.96 -5.15
CA TRP A 34 -5.56 2.17 -4.05
C TRP A 34 -5.86 3.04 -2.81
N HIS A 35 -4.92 3.90 -2.39
CA HIS A 35 -5.16 4.85 -1.29
C HIS A 35 -6.27 5.84 -1.62
N LYS A 36 -6.29 6.34 -2.86
CA LYS A 36 -7.36 7.23 -3.35
C LYS A 36 -8.73 6.56 -3.30
N ALA A 37 -8.83 5.29 -3.68
CA ALA A 37 -10.09 4.54 -3.64
C ALA A 37 -10.65 4.43 -2.21
N ALA A 38 -9.80 4.30 -1.19
CA ALA A 38 -10.24 4.35 0.21
C ALA A 38 -10.74 5.75 0.61
N ALA A 39 -10.00 6.80 0.24
CA ALA A 39 -10.38 8.18 0.56
C ALA A 39 -11.71 8.60 -0.10
N GLU A 40 -12.00 8.08 -1.28
CA GLU A 40 -13.23 8.31 -2.05
C GLU A 40 -14.34 7.29 -1.75
N ALA A 41 -14.12 6.38 -0.80
CA ALA A 41 -15.02 5.27 -0.47
C ALA A 41 -15.42 4.41 -1.68
N ASN A 42 -14.51 4.28 -2.65
CA ASN A 42 -14.71 3.44 -3.83
C ASN A 42 -14.35 1.98 -3.49
N TYR A 43 -15.29 1.26 -2.91
CA TYR A 43 -15.13 -0.09 -2.42
C TYR A 43 -14.62 -1.06 -3.51
N ASN A 44 -15.21 -1.02 -4.70
CA ASN A 44 -14.83 -1.93 -5.77
C ASN A 44 -13.38 -1.70 -6.22
N ASN A 45 -12.99 -0.47 -6.53
CA ASN A 45 -11.62 -0.16 -6.94
C ASN A 45 -10.61 -0.48 -5.85
N TYR A 46 -10.98 -0.29 -4.57
CA TYR A 46 -10.12 -0.63 -3.45
C TYR A 46 -9.82 -2.13 -3.38
N PHE A 47 -10.85 -2.96 -3.42
CA PHE A 47 -10.70 -4.42 -3.29
C PHE A 47 -10.26 -5.09 -4.59
N ASP A 48 -10.51 -4.48 -5.76
CA ASP A 48 -9.99 -4.95 -7.03
C ASP A 48 -8.47 -4.78 -7.16
N ALA A 49 -7.87 -3.88 -6.40
CA ALA A 49 -6.41 -3.75 -6.35
C ALA A 49 -5.72 -4.93 -5.63
N LEU A 50 -6.44 -5.69 -4.80
CA LEU A 50 -5.95 -6.83 -4.06
C LEU A 50 -6.08 -8.14 -4.87
N THR A 51 -5.15 -9.08 -4.65
CA THR A 51 -5.34 -10.47 -5.12
C THR A 51 -6.47 -11.15 -4.34
N ASP A 52 -7.00 -12.27 -4.85
CA ASP A 52 -8.09 -12.98 -4.16
C ASP A 52 -7.62 -13.65 -2.86
N ASP A 53 -6.34 -14.01 -2.79
CA ASP A 53 -5.67 -14.58 -1.62
C ASP A 53 -4.86 -13.52 -0.83
N ALA A 54 -5.19 -12.24 -0.98
CA ALA A 54 -4.50 -11.17 -0.27
C ALA A 54 -4.69 -11.25 1.25
N ILE A 55 -3.63 -10.88 1.97
CA ILE A 55 -3.64 -10.71 3.41
C ILE A 55 -3.43 -9.23 3.74
N PHE A 56 -4.29 -8.69 4.59
CA PHE A 56 -4.16 -7.35 5.14
C PHE A 56 -3.96 -7.44 6.66
N ILE A 57 -2.90 -6.79 7.14
CA ILE A 57 -2.60 -6.68 8.57
C ILE A 57 -2.76 -5.21 8.95
N GLY A 58 -3.68 -4.93 9.86
CA GLY A 58 -3.95 -3.60 10.35
C GLY A 58 -3.04 -3.19 11.51
N THR A 59 -3.38 -2.10 12.16
CA THR A 59 -2.55 -1.48 13.21
C THR A 59 -2.70 -2.15 14.58
N ASP A 60 -3.76 -2.90 14.80
CA ASP A 60 -3.97 -3.67 16.03
C ASP A 60 -3.40 -5.09 15.89
N ALA A 61 -2.86 -5.64 16.96
CA ALA A 61 -2.24 -6.96 16.96
C ALA A 61 -3.21 -8.11 16.63
N THR A 62 -4.51 -7.89 16.71
CA THR A 62 -5.57 -8.85 16.36
C THR A 62 -6.02 -8.75 14.91
N GLU A 63 -5.60 -7.71 14.19
CA GLU A 63 -6.02 -7.40 12.83
C GLU A 63 -5.18 -8.13 11.79
N ASN A 64 -5.53 -9.37 11.50
CA ASN A 64 -4.93 -10.17 10.44
C ASN A 64 -6.06 -10.81 9.62
N TRP A 65 -6.33 -10.26 8.45
CA TRP A 65 -7.47 -10.63 7.62
C TRP A 65 -7.05 -11.17 6.25
N ASN A 66 -7.71 -12.23 5.82
CA ASN A 66 -7.82 -12.52 4.40
C ASN A 66 -8.74 -11.50 3.71
N LYS A 67 -8.74 -11.47 2.38
CA LYS A 67 -9.53 -10.50 1.60
C LYS A 67 -11.00 -10.47 2.00
N ALA A 68 -11.65 -11.63 2.17
CA ALA A 68 -13.07 -11.71 2.49
C ALA A 68 -13.39 -11.14 3.89
N ALA A 69 -12.58 -11.46 4.89
CA ALA A 69 -12.72 -10.91 6.23
C ALA A 69 -12.47 -9.40 6.24
N PHE A 70 -11.46 -8.94 5.50
CA PHE A 70 -11.18 -7.50 5.36
C PHE A 70 -12.31 -6.76 4.63
N GLN A 71 -12.90 -7.36 3.61
CA GLN A 71 -14.09 -6.82 2.94
C GLN A 71 -15.26 -6.64 3.90
N ALA A 72 -15.54 -7.64 4.74
CA ALA A 72 -16.60 -7.56 5.74
C ALA A 72 -16.35 -6.47 6.77
N TYR A 73 -15.12 -6.35 7.27
CA TYR A 73 -14.70 -5.28 8.19
C TYR A 73 -14.82 -3.89 7.56
N ALA A 74 -14.35 -3.73 6.34
CA ALA A 74 -14.28 -2.44 5.66
C ALA A 74 -15.65 -1.93 5.16
N LYS A 75 -16.55 -2.83 4.78
CA LYS A 75 -17.84 -2.49 4.14
C LYS A 75 -18.61 -1.38 4.86
N PRO A 76 -18.83 -1.42 6.19
CA PRO A 76 -19.57 -0.37 6.88
C PRO A 76 -18.89 1.01 6.82
N HIS A 77 -17.56 1.07 6.69
CA HIS A 77 -16.82 2.32 6.57
C HIS A 77 -17.00 2.92 5.16
N PHE A 78 -16.89 2.09 4.13
CA PHE A 78 -17.12 2.52 2.75
C PHE A 78 -18.57 2.95 2.52
N ASP A 79 -19.54 2.26 3.09
CA ASP A 79 -20.97 2.60 2.97
C ASP A 79 -21.33 3.97 3.57
N LYS A 80 -20.54 4.47 4.52
CA LYS A 80 -20.69 5.82 5.09
C LYS A 80 -20.14 6.92 4.17
N GLY A 81 -19.62 6.55 2.99
CA GLY A 81 -19.05 7.51 2.02
C GLY A 81 -17.66 8.04 2.37
N LYS A 82 -17.01 7.51 3.41
CA LYS A 82 -15.65 7.86 3.83
C LYS A 82 -15.06 6.70 4.62
N ALA A 83 -14.04 6.04 4.06
CA ALA A 83 -13.31 4.98 4.76
C ALA A 83 -12.11 5.57 5.54
N TRP A 84 -10.94 5.58 4.95
CA TRP A 84 -9.72 6.17 5.51
C TRP A 84 -8.98 6.94 4.43
N SER A 85 -8.18 7.91 4.83
CA SER A 85 -7.43 8.74 3.90
C SER A 85 -5.96 8.69 4.26
N PHE A 86 -5.14 8.16 3.34
CA PHE A 86 -3.70 8.06 3.46
C PHE A 86 -3.04 8.75 2.29
N SER A 87 -2.03 9.57 2.57
CA SER A 87 -1.22 10.25 1.55
C SER A 87 0.22 9.78 1.67
N CYS A 88 0.77 9.23 0.59
CA CYS A 88 2.15 8.78 0.55
C CYS A 88 3.11 9.96 0.70
N ILE A 89 4.00 9.91 1.70
CA ILE A 89 5.08 10.87 1.91
C ILE A 89 6.34 10.41 1.19
N GLU A 90 6.67 9.13 1.33
CA GLU A 90 7.85 8.49 0.77
C GLU A 90 7.55 7.03 0.48
N ARG A 91 8.11 6.45 -0.61
CA ARG A 91 7.94 5.03 -0.95
C ARG A 91 9.18 4.47 -1.62
N HIS A 92 9.59 3.30 -1.16
CA HIS A 92 10.67 2.51 -1.75
C HIS A 92 10.10 1.22 -2.33
N ILE A 93 10.51 0.89 -3.55
CA ILE A 93 10.02 -0.30 -4.27
C ILE A 93 11.22 -1.11 -4.73
N TYR A 94 11.17 -2.40 -4.45
CA TYR A 94 12.18 -3.40 -4.77
C TYR A 94 11.56 -4.55 -5.57
N PHE A 95 12.34 -5.26 -6.34
CA PHE A 95 11.88 -6.30 -7.25
C PHE A 95 12.69 -7.58 -7.11
N ASN A 96 12.04 -8.71 -7.40
CA ASN A 96 12.76 -9.94 -7.73
C ASN A 96 13.44 -9.82 -9.13
N SER A 97 14.25 -10.82 -9.50
CA SER A 97 15.08 -10.78 -10.71
C SER A 97 14.30 -10.65 -12.02
N ASP A 98 13.13 -11.27 -12.11
CA ASP A 98 12.26 -11.26 -13.30
C ASP A 98 11.17 -10.19 -13.28
N LYS A 99 11.13 -9.37 -12.23
CA LYS A 99 10.17 -8.28 -12.03
C LYS A 99 8.71 -8.71 -12.11
N THR A 100 8.40 -9.90 -11.62
CA THR A 100 7.03 -10.42 -11.46
C THR A 100 6.50 -10.28 -10.05
N LEU A 101 7.40 -10.06 -9.06
CA LEU A 101 7.12 -9.79 -7.67
C LEU A 101 7.86 -8.53 -7.23
N ALA A 102 7.19 -7.70 -6.47
CA ALA A 102 7.76 -6.52 -5.84
C ALA A 102 7.41 -6.50 -4.35
N TRP A 103 8.31 -5.93 -3.55
CA TRP A 103 8.01 -5.55 -2.18
C TRP A 103 8.31 -4.07 -2.00
N PHE A 104 7.64 -3.46 -1.06
CA PHE A 104 7.75 -2.02 -0.83
C PHE A 104 7.57 -1.68 0.64
N ASP A 105 8.06 -0.52 1.00
CA ASP A 105 7.69 0.21 2.20
C ASP A 105 7.30 1.65 1.84
N GLU A 106 6.45 2.25 2.67
CA GLU A 106 6.02 3.63 2.49
C GLU A 106 5.78 4.31 3.84
N LEU A 107 6.03 5.61 3.89
CA LEU A 107 5.56 6.49 4.96
C LEU A 107 4.30 7.20 4.49
N LEU A 108 3.29 7.22 5.33
CA LEU A 108 1.97 7.73 5.05
C LEU A 108 1.60 8.84 6.05
N ASP A 109 1.09 9.96 5.55
CA ASP A 109 0.33 10.91 6.35
C ASP A 109 -1.11 10.41 6.49
N THR A 110 -1.54 10.23 7.73
CA THR A 110 -2.85 9.66 8.07
C THR A 110 -3.52 10.42 9.21
N GLN A 111 -4.78 10.10 9.51
CA GLN A 111 -5.45 10.58 10.72
C GLN A 111 -4.76 10.11 12.02
N MET A 112 -3.93 9.06 11.95
CA MET A 112 -3.09 8.55 13.06
C MET A 112 -1.67 9.16 13.04
N LYS A 113 -1.44 10.23 12.27
CA LYS A 113 -0.14 10.82 11.95
C LYS A 113 0.69 9.88 11.08
N ILE A 114 2.00 9.87 11.24
CA ILE A 114 2.87 9.05 10.38
C ILE A 114 2.65 7.58 10.68
N CYS A 115 2.20 6.86 9.64
CA CYS A 115 2.16 5.40 9.63
C CYS A 115 3.19 4.85 8.65
N ARG A 116 3.57 3.59 8.83
CA ARG A 116 4.35 2.82 7.86
C ARG A 116 3.46 1.78 7.23
N GLY A 117 3.35 1.85 5.91
CA GLY A 117 2.84 0.78 5.09
C GLY A 117 4.00 -0.07 4.57
N SER A 118 3.81 -1.37 4.45
CA SER A 118 4.71 -2.25 3.73
C SER A 118 3.94 -3.39 3.10
N GLY A 119 4.44 -3.94 2.00
CA GLY A 119 3.69 -4.99 1.35
C GLY A 119 4.40 -5.66 0.19
N VAL A 120 3.67 -6.58 -0.41
CA VAL A 120 4.10 -7.36 -1.58
C VAL A 120 3.06 -7.20 -2.68
N LEU A 121 3.55 -6.92 -3.89
CA LEU A 121 2.73 -6.95 -5.11
C LEU A 121 3.20 -8.08 -6.03
N VAL A 122 2.26 -8.61 -6.79
CA VAL A 122 2.52 -9.59 -7.84
C VAL A 122 1.97 -9.09 -9.18
N LEU A 123 2.67 -9.42 -10.26
CA LEU A 123 2.23 -9.11 -11.62
C LEU A 123 1.33 -10.24 -12.13
N LEU A 124 0.02 -9.99 -12.22
CA LEU A 124 -0.97 -10.93 -12.69
C LEU A 124 -1.64 -10.40 -13.96
N ASN A 125 -1.55 -11.14 -15.07
CA ASN A 125 -2.16 -10.76 -16.36
C ASN A 125 -1.81 -9.32 -16.78
N GLY A 126 -0.55 -8.91 -16.58
CA GLY A 126 -0.05 -7.59 -16.93
C GLY A 126 -0.45 -6.46 -15.96
N LYS A 127 -1.10 -6.76 -14.84
CA LYS A 127 -1.52 -5.81 -13.81
C LYS A 127 -0.84 -6.13 -12.47
N TRP A 128 -0.33 -5.11 -11.82
CA TRP A 128 0.16 -5.24 -10.44
C TRP A 128 -1.00 -5.31 -9.47
N LYS A 129 -0.98 -6.31 -8.57
CA LYS A 129 -1.98 -6.54 -7.52
C LYS A 129 -1.29 -6.68 -6.17
N ILE A 130 -1.90 -6.12 -5.14
CA ILE A 130 -1.42 -6.22 -3.76
C ILE A 130 -1.75 -7.61 -3.24
N LYS A 131 -0.72 -8.36 -2.84
CA LYS A 131 -0.85 -9.71 -2.26
C LYS A 131 -0.75 -9.70 -0.74
N HIS A 132 0.02 -8.80 -0.20
CA HIS A 132 0.21 -8.63 1.24
C HIS A 132 0.38 -7.16 1.57
N TYR A 133 -0.24 -6.70 2.63
CA TYR A 133 -0.06 -5.35 3.15
C TYR A 133 -0.07 -5.34 4.68
N VAL A 134 0.83 -4.58 5.26
CA VAL A 134 0.93 -4.31 6.70
C VAL A 134 0.88 -2.81 6.91
N LEU A 135 -0.01 -2.36 7.77
CA LEU A 135 -0.05 -0.98 8.26
C LEU A 135 0.37 -0.94 9.72
N SER A 136 1.28 -0.04 10.06
CA SER A 136 1.73 0.15 11.44
C SER A 136 1.81 1.64 11.79
N MET A 137 1.38 2.01 12.98
CA MET A 137 1.68 3.33 13.53
C MET A 137 3.18 3.43 13.83
N THR A 138 3.82 4.52 13.42
CA THR A 138 5.21 4.79 13.83
C THR A 138 5.22 5.53 15.16
N ILE A 139 6.17 5.17 16.01
CA ILE A 139 6.34 5.79 17.33
C ILE A 139 7.70 6.49 17.34
N PRO A 140 7.78 7.80 17.61
CA PRO A 140 9.05 8.48 17.83
C PRO A 140 9.81 7.87 19.00
N ASN A 141 11.11 7.67 18.85
CA ASN A 141 11.94 7.04 19.89
C ASN A 141 11.81 7.73 21.25
N ASP A 142 11.72 9.05 21.24
CA ASP A 142 11.64 9.86 22.48
C ASP A 142 10.33 9.66 23.27
N THR A 143 9.30 9.07 22.65
CA THR A 143 7.99 8.79 23.29
C THR A 143 7.72 7.29 23.47
N SER A 144 8.68 6.44 23.13
CA SER A 144 8.50 4.99 23.15
C SER A 144 8.16 4.45 24.53
N ASP A 145 8.81 4.93 25.59
CA ASP A 145 8.59 4.47 26.95
C ASP A 145 7.16 4.78 27.45
N GLU A 146 6.63 5.95 27.08
CA GLU A 146 5.25 6.33 27.42
C GLU A 146 4.23 5.44 26.71
N VAL A 147 4.46 5.17 25.42
CA VAL A 147 3.60 4.28 24.64
C VAL A 147 3.65 2.86 25.19
N ILE A 148 4.83 2.33 25.52
CA ILE A 148 5.01 1.00 26.15
C ILE A 148 4.22 0.94 27.45
N LYS A 149 4.31 1.96 28.31
CA LYS A 149 3.60 2.01 29.57
C LYS A 149 2.07 2.00 29.40
N ILE A 150 1.55 2.66 28.37
CA ILE A 150 0.12 2.72 28.08
C ILE A 150 -0.39 1.38 27.55
N LYS A 151 0.34 0.73 26.65
CA LYS A 151 -0.11 -0.49 25.96
C LYS A 151 0.14 -1.78 26.77
N SER A 152 1.15 -1.80 27.66
CA SER A 152 1.55 -2.99 28.41
C SER A 152 0.40 -3.72 29.10
N PRO A 153 -0.50 -3.07 29.86
CA PRO A 153 -1.58 -3.79 30.55
C PRO A 153 -2.53 -4.54 29.59
N ILE A 154 -2.72 -4.01 28.39
CA ILE A 154 -3.59 -4.60 27.37
C ILE A 154 -2.87 -5.74 26.66
N GLU A 155 -1.63 -5.50 26.23
CA GLU A 155 -0.86 -6.47 25.45
C GLU A 155 -0.34 -7.65 26.26
N GLU A 156 -0.05 -7.50 27.55
CA GLU A 156 0.32 -8.61 28.43
C GLU A 156 -0.79 -9.64 28.51
N ASN A 157 -2.05 -9.21 28.61
CA ASN A 157 -3.21 -10.10 28.57
C ASN A 157 -3.31 -10.82 27.21
N LEU A 158 -3.23 -10.08 26.11
CA LEU A 158 -3.28 -10.64 24.76
C LEU A 158 -2.14 -11.63 24.50
N MET A 159 -0.91 -11.29 24.90
CA MET A 159 0.24 -12.21 24.80
C MET A 159 0.02 -13.50 25.57
N SER A 160 -0.55 -13.43 26.77
CA SER A 160 -0.88 -14.60 27.57
C SER A 160 -1.91 -15.48 26.87
N GLU A 161 -2.97 -14.90 26.33
CA GLU A 161 -3.99 -15.62 25.56
C GLU A 161 -3.41 -16.33 24.32
N ILE A 162 -2.59 -15.63 23.54
CA ILE A 162 -1.96 -16.19 22.32
C ILE A 162 -1.01 -17.35 22.68
N LYS A 163 -0.21 -17.20 23.76
CA LYS A 163 0.70 -18.26 24.22
C LYS A 163 -0.06 -19.50 24.70
N ASN A 164 -1.21 -19.32 25.33
CA ASN A 164 -2.03 -20.42 25.82
C ASN A 164 -2.78 -21.17 24.71
N LYS A 165 -3.15 -20.50 23.61
CA LYS A 165 -3.77 -21.13 22.42
C LYS A 165 -2.81 -22.01 21.61
N LYS A 166 -1.48 -21.88 21.81
CA LYS A 166 -0.45 -22.69 21.12
C LYS A 166 -0.08 -23.98 21.86
N LYS A 167 -0.63 -24.20 23.04
CA LYS A 167 -0.50 -25.46 23.82
C LYS A 167 -1.71 -26.36 23.57
#